data_364b88bd80beb3793e8eb4b5a7a6753d
#
_entry.id   364b88bd80beb3793e8eb4b5a7a6753d
#
_cell.length_a   1.000
_cell.length_b   1.000
_cell.length_c   1.000
_cell.angle_alpha   90.00
_cell.angle_beta   90.00
_cell.angle_gamma   90.00
#
_symmetry.space_group_name_H-M   'P 1'
#
loop_
_entity.id
_entity.type
_entity.pdbx_description
1 polymer ?
#
loop_
_entity_poly.entity_id
_entity_poly.type
_entity_poly.pdbx_seq_one_letter_code
_entity_poly.pdbx_strand_id
1 'polypeptide(L)'
;MKHGILKSLFTALLLLCGTTVYAETVVIGGLTYDIVVKAKTAKVITGAEKYYGDIVIPDTVVYNDAKYAVTAIGNSAFYECKKLTSVKIPGTVTTIGNKAFNYCLELTSVTIAEGVTTIEGYAFYDCKKLPSIRIPKSVTAIGASTFGNCVNLKDVYISDLEAWCKIDFGNGGHPFYYYGENLYLNGELVTEVEFPGSCSEIKNYTFQMYKKLKKITIPNSVTRIGKNAFQYCTGLTDVKIPNSVTIIDSYAFEYCSNITDVTLGSSLTEIRNNAFRNTGLRSIEIPNSVTKIDGNAFEKCSALTTAIIGSGVNTIYANAFGHCESLTDVYCLAAAPPKNASTDIFTNSYPEYMTLHVPEEAMNSYKATEPWSTFGNIVALNSEVGKTPVCATPMISYSNGKLEIECETEGAEFVTEITSSDINKFLENSIDITGVYNISVYAMADGHDNSETVNATLCWIECDCDKNGTGVIDIPATAALITSSNGTVTINYPFNGKSVAAYTAGGALIGTASIENGTATIATGLSKGAVAIIKIGEKSVKVII
;
A
#
# COMPACT_ATOMS: atom_id res chain seq x y z
N MET A 1 -74.21 -5.55 -21.25
CA MET A 1 -73.63 -5.61 -19.88
C MET A 1 -72.69 -6.80 -19.72
N LYS A 2 -71.73 -7.03 -20.66
CA LYS A 2 -70.68 -8.08 -20.50
C LYS A 2 -69.25 -7.61 -20.81
N HIS A 3 -69.04 -6.32 -21.02
CA HIS A 3 -67.70 -5.78 -21.31
C HIS A 3 -67.08 -4.93 -20.17
N GLY A 4 -67.82 -4.66 -19.08
CA GLY A 4 -67.38 -3.87 -17.97
C GLY A 4 -66.68 -4.66 -16.84
N ILE A 5 -66.96 -5.96 -16.73
CA ILE A 5 -66.47 -6.78 -15.59
C ILE A 5 -65.07 -7.35 -15.87
N LEU A 6 -64.64 -7.48 -17.13
CA LEU A 6 -63.36 -8.06 -17.49
C LEU A 6 -62.17 -7.05 -17.30
N LYS A 7 -62.44 -5.73 -17.38
CA LYS A 7 -61.45 -4.69 -17.12
C LYS A 7 -61.19 -4.47 -15.63
N SER A 8 -62.17 -4.72 -14.78
CA SER A 8 -62.08 -4.58 -13.33
C SER A 8 -61.35 -5.76 -12.66
N LEU A 9 -61.42 -6.97 -13.23
CA LEU A 9 -60.68 -8.11 -12.70
C LEU A 9 -59.18 -8.11 -13.10
N PHE A 10 -58.83 -7.50 -14.23
CA PHE A 10 -57.42 -7.39 -14.63
C PHE A 10 -56.66 -6.34 -13.81
N THR A 11 -57.34 -5.30 -13.29
CA THR A 11 -56.73 -4.28 -12.43
C THR A 11 -56.57 -4.75 -10.97
N ALA A 12 -57.40 -5.71 -10.51
CA ALA A 12 -57.34 -6.24 -9.15
C ALA A 12 -56.32 -7.39 -8.98
N LEU A 13 -55.91 -8.05 -10.08
CA LEU A 13 -54.94 -9.16 -10.03
C LEU A 13 -53.47 -8.68 -10.09
N LEU A 14 -53.21 -7.41 -10.39
CA LEU A 14 -51.88 -6.79 -10.42
C LEU A 14 -51.43 -6.17 -9.06
N LEU A 15 -52.27 -6.23 -8.04
CA LEU A 15 -52.01 -5.68 -6.69
C LEU A 15 -51.42 -6.68 -5.68
N LEU A 16 -51.12 -7.92 -6.11
CA LEU A 16 -50.65 -8.99 -5.19
C LEU A 16 -49.31 -9.61 -5.57
N CYS A 17 -48.55 -9.00 -6.49
CA CYS A 17 -47.15 -9.40 -6.73
C CYS A 17 -46.22 -8.22 -6.44
N GLY A 18 -45.30 -8.46 -5.51
CA GLY A 18 -44.26 -7.62 -4.98
C GLY A 18 -43.94 -6.33 -5.74
N THR A 19 -43.65 -5.28 -5.01
CA THR A 19 -43.31 -3.93 -5.47
C THR A 19 -42.22 -3.92 -6.54
N THR A 20 -42.57 -4.23 -7.78
CA THR A 20 -41.72 -3.91 -8.92
C THR A 20 -41.70 -2.40 -9.05
N VAL A 21 -40.54 -1.81 -8.86
CA VAL A 21 -40.29 -0.37 -9.10
C VAL A 21 -40.37 -0.20 -10.61
N TYR A 22 -41.56 0.17 -11.15
CA TYR A 22 -41.66 0.51 -12.56
C TYR A 22 -40.96 1.85 -12.81
N ALA A 23 -39.94 1.83 -13.65
CA ALA A 23 -39.38 3.05 -14.22
C ALA A 23 -40.28 3.47 -15.42
N GLU A 24 -40.65 4.74 -15.46
CA GLU A 24 -41.36 5.31 -16.61
C GLU A 24 -40.34 5.94 -17.55
N THR A 25 -40.39 5.54 -18.83
CA THR A 25 -39.53 6.11 -19.87
C THR A 25 -40.15 7.37 -20.44
N VAL A 26 -39.43 8.50 -20.34
CA VAL A 26 -39.94 9.81 -20.82
C VAL A 26 -38.84 10.56 -21.57
N VAL A 27 -39.24 11.49 -22.46
CA VAL A 27 -38.32 12.40 -23.15
C VAL A 27 -38.50 13.79 -22.57
N ILE A 28 -37.41 14.39 -22.05
CA ILE A 28 -37.42 15.74 -21.50
C ILE A 28 -36.17 16.46 -22.02
N GLY A 29 -36.37 17.66 -22.60
CA GLY A 29 -35.25 18.46 -23.10
C GLY A 29 -34.38 17.77 -24.18
N GLY A 30 -34.98 16.85 -24.95
CA GLY A 30 -34.28 16.08 -25.99
C GLY A 30 -33.49 14.87 -25.50
N LEU A 31 -33.47 14.60 -24.19
CA LEU A 31 -32.90 13.39 -23.60
C LEU A 31 -33.99 12.45 -23.12
N THR A 32 -33.76 11.16 -23.22
CA THR A 32 -34.64 10.10 -22.73
C THR A 32 -34.22 9.65 -21.35
N TYR A 33 -35.19 9.53 -20.47
CA TYR A 33 -34.96 9.16 -19.07
C TYR A 33 -35.84 7.97 -18.64
N ASP A 34 -35.28 7.10 -17.83
CA ASP A 34 -36.01 6.23 -16.94
C ASP A 34 -36.26 6.94 -15.62
N ILE A 35 -37.51 7.24 -15.29
CA ILE A 35 -37.92 7.92 -14.06
C ILE A 35 -38.32 6.88 -13.02
N VAL A 36 -37.65 6.91 -11.86
CA VAL A 36 -38.04 6.09 -10.70
C VAL A 36 -38.82 6.97 -9.71
N VAL A 37 -40.12 6.95 -9.82
CA VAL A 37 -41.03 7.85 -9.10
C VAL A 37 -40.85 7.79 -7.59
N LYS A 38 -40.77 6.57 -7.02
CA LYS A 38 -40.62 6.35 -5.58
C LYS A 38 -39.29 6.92 -5.03
N ALA A 39 -38.20 6.80 -5.79
CA ALA A 39 -36.86 7.28 -5.38
C ALA A 39 -36.63 8.75 -5.75
N LYS A 40 -37.49 9.38 -6.53
CA LYS A 40 -37.33 10.70 -7.13
C LYS A 40 -36.00 10.84 -7.89
N THR A 41 -35.64 9.81 -8.64
CA THR A 41 -34.43 9.79 -9.45
C THR A 41 -34.75 9.57 -10.94
N ALA A 42 -33.84 10.06 -11.78
CA ALA A 42 -33.88 9.87 -13.23
C ALA A 42 -32.52 9.30 -13.69
N LYS A 43 -32.59 8.41 -14.68
CA LYS A 43 -31.38 7.86 -15.33
C LYS A 43 -31.48 8.16 -16.83
N VAL A 44 -30.44 8.79 -17.40
CA VAL A 44 -30.36 8.98 -18.85
C VAL A 44 -30.20 7.65 -19.52
N ILE A 45 -31.03 7.38 -20.54
CA ILE A 45 -30.99 6.15 -21.33
C ILE A 45 -30.90 6.44 -22.83
N THR A 46 -30.76 5.40 -23.65
CA THR A 46 -30.74 5.52 -25.10
C THR A 46 -32.06 6.14 -25.61
N GLY A 47 -31.98 7.17 -26.45
CA GLY A 47 -33.10 7.76 -27.12
C GLY A 47 -33.55 6.94 -28.33
N ALA A 48 -34.76 7.22 -28.84
CA ALA A 48 -35.26 6.66 -30.09
C ALA A 48 -34.34 7.06 -31.27
N GLU A 49 -33.84 8.29 -31.23
CA GLU A 49 -32.83 8.82 -32.17
C GLU A 49 -31.47 8.95 -31.50
N LYS A 50 -30.39 8.89 -32.29
CA LYS A 50 -29.04 9.10 -31.78
C LYS A 50 -28.82 10.56 -31.38
N TYR A 51 -28.31 10.78 -30.18
CA TYR A 51 -27.95 12.11 -29.71
C TYR A 51 -26.77 12.70 -30.51
N TYR A 52 -26.76 14.02 -30.70
CA TYR A 52 -25.75 14.74 -31.48
C TYR A 52 -25.48 16.13 -30.92
N GLY A 53 -24.37 16.73 -31.37
CA GLY A 53 -23.96 18.07 -30.95
C GLY A 53 -23.48 18.13 -29.51
N ASP A 54 -23.73 19.25 -28.87
CA ASP A 54 -23.32 19.51 -27.48
C ASP A 54 -24.46 19.19 -26.52
N ILE A 55 -24.21 18.30 -25.58
CA ILE A 55 -25.19 17.85 -24.59
C ILE A 55 -24.79 18.34 -23.20
N VAL A 56 -25.76 18.96 -22.52
CA VAL A 56 -25.66 19.28 -21.09
C VAL A 56 -26.70 18.43 -20.37
N ILE A 57 -26.23 17.46 -19.56
CA ILE A 57 -27.12 16.68 -18.70
C ILE A 57 -27.48 17.53 -17.49
N PRO A 58 -28.78 17.81 -17.22
CA PRO A 58 -29.17 18.62 -16.08
C PRO A 58 -29.06 17.87 -14.76
N ASP A 59 -28.87 18.57 -13.66
CA ASP A 59 -28.90 17.99 -12.30
C ASP A 59 -30.25 17.36 -11.96
N THR A 60 -31.32 17.97 -12.47
CA THR A 60 -32.71 17.55 -12.21
C THR A 60 -33.58 17.70 -13.45
N VAL A 61 -34.59 16.87 -13.54
CA VAL A 61 -35.67 16.97 -14.54
C VAL A 61 -37.01 17.08 -13.84
N VAL A 62 -37.98 17.74 -14.51
CA VAL A 62 -39.36 17.84 -14.02
C VAL A 62 -40.27 16.90 -14.82
N TYR A 63 -40.98 16.04 -14.14
CA TYR A 63 -41.97 15.14 -14.72
C TYR A 63 -43.21 15.08 -13.82
N ASN A 64 -44.41 15.29 -14.40
CA ASN A 64 -45.68 15.35 -13.65
C ASN A 64 -45.60 16.28 -12.41
N ASP A 65 -45.13 17.53 -12.61
CA ASP A 65 -44.94 18.56 -11.58
C ASP A 65 -44.02 18.20 -10.42
N ALA A 66 -43.30 17.08 -10.52
CA ALA A 66 -42.31 16.65 -9.53
C ALA A 66 -40.88 16.74 -10.09
N LYS A 67 -39.93 17.08 -9.22
CA LYS A 67 -38.48 17.11 -9.54
C LYS A 67 -37.86 15.75 -9.28
N TYR A 68 -37.00 15.32 -10.20
CA TYR A 68 -36.24 14.06 -10.15
C TYR A 68 -34.76 14.37 -10.35
N ALA A 69 -33.91 13.96 -9.41
CA ALA A 69 -32.47 14.11 -9.55
C ALA A 69 -31.94 13.16 -10.64
N VAL A 70 -31.10 13.66 -11.54
CA VAL A 70 -30.43 12.82 -12.54
C VAL A 70 -29.22 12.18 -11.89
N THR A 71 -29.31 10.89 -11.53
CA THR A 71 -28.32 10.21 -10.69
C THR A 71 -27.43 9.23 -11.45
N ALA A 72 -27.75 8.90 -12.70
CA ALA A 72 -26.97 7.97 -13.49
C ALA A 72 -27.08 8.23 -15.00
N ILE A 73 -26.03 7.87 -15.72
CA ILE A 73 -26.07 7.62 -17.16
C ILE A 73 -26.12 6.11 -17.35
N GLY A 74 -27.17 5.63 -17.99
CA GLY A 74 -27.42 4.20 -18.17
C GLY A 74 -26.46 3.52 -19.14
N ASN A 75 -26.45 2.20 -19.11
CA ASN A 75 -25.66 1.40 -20.04
C ASN A 75 -26.06 1.75 -21.49
N SER A 76 -25.03 1.98 -22.33
CA SER A 76 -25.21 2.31 -23.75
C SER A 76 -26.06 3.57 -24.01
N ALA A 77 -26.26 4.48 -23.04
CA ALA A 77 -27.14 5.64 -23.17
C ALA A 77 -26.83 6.48 -24.43
N PHE A 78 -25.56 6.69 -24.73
CA PHE A 78 -25.06 7.42 -25.91
C PHE A 78 -24.29 6.51 -26.87
N TYR A 79 -24.53 5.18 -26.83
CA TYR A 79 -23.85 4.23 -27.70
C TYR A 79 -24.02 4.58 -29.18
N GLU A 80 -22.91 4.65 -29.94
CA GLU A 80 -22.87 5.07 -31.35
C GLU A 80 -23.49 6.45 -31.65
N CYS A 81 -23.45 7.38 -30.70
CA CYS A 81 -23.78 8.77 -30.97
C CYS A 81 -22.60 9.43 -31.71
N LYS A 82 -22.40 9.00 -32.98
CA LYS A 82 -21.22 9.36 -33.80
C LYS A 82 -21.08 10.85 -34.08
N LYS A 83 -22.13 11.65 -33.91
CA LYS A 83 -22.15 13.11 -34.09
C LYS A 83 -22.20 13.88 -32.77
N LEU A 84 -22.08 13.22 -31.61
CA LEU A 84 -21.96 13.87 -30.31
C LEU A 84 -20.59 14.54 -30.22
N THR A 85 -20.56 15.86 -29.96
CA THR A 85 -19.33 16.68 -29.95
C THR A 85 -18.83 16.97 -28.54
N SER A 86 -19.74 17.24 -27.61
CA SER A 86 -19.39 17.44 -26.20
C SER A 86 -20.46 16.93 -25.24
N VAL A 87 -20.05 16.59 -24.02
CA VAL A 87 -20.99 16.27 -22.93
C VAL A 87 -20.53 16.88 -21.62
N LYS A 88 -21.49 17.51 -20.89
CA LYS A 88 -21.31 17.95 -19.51
C LYS A 88 -22.14 17.08 -18.59
N ILE A 89 -21.49 16.39 -17.63
CA ILE A 89 -22.08 15.46 -16.68
C ILE A 89 -22.10 16.12 -15.30
N PRO A 90 -23.28 16.32 -14.68
CA PRO A 90 -23.42 17.01 -13.42
C PRO A 90 -22.98 16.18 -12.21
N GLY A 91 -22.79 16.83 -11.08
CA GLY A 91 -22.36 16.18 -9.83
C GLY A 91 -23.42 15.34 -9.14
N THR A 92 -24.67 15.40 -9.57
CA THR A 92 -25.73 14.48 -9.10
C THR A 92 -25.59 13.07 -9.70
N VAL A 93 -24.90 12.94 -10.84
CA VAL A 93 -24.61 11.64 -11.46
C VAL A 93 -23.50 10.95 -10.68
N THR A 94 -23.80 9.77 -10.16
CA THR A 94 -22.82 8.93 -9.44
C THR A 94 -22.19 7.87 -10.33
N THR A 95 -22.89 7.44 -11.39
CA THR A 95 -22.44 6.34 -12.25
C THR A 95 -22.57 6.69 -13.73
N ILE A 96 -21.48 6.46 -14.46
CA ILE A 96 -21.46 6.42 -15.93
C ILE A 96 -21.44 4.96 -16.34
N GLY A 97 -22.54 4.49 -16.93
CA GLY A 97 -22.81 3.07 -17.19
C GLY A 97 -21.91 2.45 -18.27
N ASN A 98 -21.96 1.13 -18.36
CA ASN A 98 -21.20 0.35 -19.32
C ASN A 98 -21.51 0.78 -20.76
N LYS A 99 -20.46 1.02 -21.57
CA LYS A 99 -20.57 1.49 -22.96
C LYS A 99 -21.35 2.80 -23.13
N ALA A 100 -21.50 3.62 -22.07
CA ALA A 100 -22.36 4.81 -22.12
C ALA A 100 -22.07 5.73 -23.31
N PHE A 101 -20.79 6.00 -23.63
CA PHE A 101 -20.36 6.83 -24.77
C PHE A 101 -19.52 6.04 -25.78
N ASN A 102 -19.69 4.71 -25.82
CA ASN A 102 -18.93 3.86 -26.73
C ASN A 102 -19.26 4.22 -28.19
N TYR A 103 -18.23 4.33 -29.06
CA TYR A 103 -18.30 4.77 -30.45
C TYR A 103 -18.85 6.21 -30.66
N CYS A 104 -18.65 7.11 -29.72
CA CYS A 104 -18.87 8.56 -29.93
C CYS A 104 -17.67 9.16 -30.68
N LEU A 105 -17.61 8.94 -32.00
CA LEU A 105 -16.42 9.19 -32.81
C LEU A 105 -16.01 10.68 -32.90
N GLU A 106 -16.99 11.60 -32.81
CA GLU A 106 -16.77 13.04 -32.88
C GLU A 106 -16.63 13.71 -31.51
N LEU A 107 -16.67 12.94 -30.41
CA LEU A 107 -16.59 13.46 -29.05
C LEU A 107 -15.21 14.08 -28.79
N THR A 108 -15.18 15.41 -28.63
CA THR A 108 -13.94 16.19 -28.41
C THR A 108 -13.82 16.71 -26.97
N SER A 109 -14.92 16.75 -26.21
CA SER A 109 -14.91 17.28 -24.84
C SER A 109 -15.84 16.51 -23.93
N VAL A 110 -15.34 16.14 -22.77
CA VAL A 110 -16.12 15.52 -21.69
C VAL A 110 -15.80 16.26 -20.39
N THR A 111 -16.85 16.84 -19.78
CA THR A 111 -16.74 17.41 -18.43
C THR A 111 -17.45 16.49 -17.45
N ILE A 112 -16.73 15.94 -16.50
CA ILE A 112 -17.24 15.10 -15.42
C ILE A 112 -17.14 15.91 -14.13
N ALA A 113 -18.27 16.22 -13.49
CA ALA A 113 -18.27 16.96 -12.24
C ALA A 113 -17.92 16.06 -11.04
N GLU A 114 -17.53 16.70 -9.93
CA GLU A 114 -17.39 16.00 -8.64
C GLU A 114 -18.74 15.41 -8.22
N GLY A 115 -18.72 14.16 -7.73
CA GLY A 115 -19.90 13.34 -7.39
C GLY A 115 -19.98 12.05 -8.20
N VAL A 116 -19.38 12.00 -9.41
CA VAL A 116 -19.24 10.73 -10.14
C VAL A 116 -18.24 9.85 -9.39
N THR A 117 -18.70 8.65 -8.99
CA THR A 117 -17.87 7.69 -8.24
C THR A 117 -17.43 6.51 -9.11
N THR A 118 -18.20 6.18 -10.14
CA THR A 118 -17.96 4.99 -10.96
C THR A 118 -18.08 5.32 -12.45
N ILE A 119 -17.07 4.92 -13.21
CA ILE A 119 -17.08 4.91 -14.67
C ILE A 119 -16.94 3.44 -15.09
N GLU A 120 -18.03 2.87 -15.62
CA GLU A 120 -18.05 1.44 -15.94
C GLU A 120 -17.28 1.10 -17.22
N GLY A 121 -17.06 -0.20 -17.46
CA GLY A 121 -16.27 -0.68 -18.58
C GLY A 121 -16.74 -0.18 -19.94
N TYR A 122 -15.79 0.06 -20.85
CA TYR A 122 -16.03 0.55 -22.21
C TYR A 122 -16.76 1.91 -22.30
N ALA A 123 -16.91 2.65 -21.19
CA ALA A 123 -17.75 3.85 -21.16
C ALA A 123 -17.38 4.86 -22.25
N PHE A 124 -16.10 5.06 -22.53
CA PHE A 124 -15.58 5.97 -23.57
C PHE A 124 -14.80 5.24 -24.67
N TYR A 125 -15.04 3.93 -24.84
CA TYR A 125 -14.34 3.15 -25.86
C TYR A 125 -14.61 3.70 -27.26
N ASP A 126 -13.58 3.79 -28.14
CA ASP A 126 -13.67 4.37 -29.49
C ASP A 126 -14.09 5.87 -29.54
N CYS A 127 -13.86 6.65 -28.47
CA CYS A 127 -13.98 8.10 -28.53
C CYS A 127 -12.71 8.70 -29.19
N LYS A 128 -12.58 8.48 -30.52
CA LYS A 128 -11.33 8.71 -31.28
C LYS A 128 -10.84 10.14 -31.28
N LYS A 129 -11.73 11.15 -31.16
CA LYS A 129 -11.39 12.56 -31.18
C LYS A 129 -11.19 13.18 -29.79
N LEU A 130 -11.36 12.42 -28.71
CA LEU A 130 -11.18 12.91 -27.35
C LEU A 130 -9.68 13.14 -27.05
N PRO A 131 -9.21 14.40 -26.88
CA PRO A 131 -7.79 14.70 -26.69
C PRO A 131 -7.33 14.55 -25.25
N SER A 132 -8.25 14.77 -24.32
CA SER A 132 -7.95 14.76 -22.89
C SER A 132 -9.15 14.36 -22.06
N ILE A 133 -8.89 13.92 -20.82
CA ILE A 133 -9.92 13.63 -19.84
C ILE A 133 -9.49 14.17 -18.46
N ARG A 134 -10.44 14.76 -17.74
CA ARG A 134 -10.29 15.09 -16.32
C ARG A 134 -11.03 14.07 -15.49
N ILE A 135 -10.30 13.41 -14.56
CA ILE A 135 -10.86 12.46 -13.62
C ILE A 135 -11.09 13.18 -12.27
N PRO A 136 -12.34 13.33 -11.83
CA PRO A 136 -12.67 13.95 -10.55
C PRO A 136 -12.11 13.12 -9.37
N LYS A 137 -11.80 13.76 -8.26
CA LYS A 137 -11.34 13.09 -7.03
C LYS A 137 -12.40 12.18 -6.38
N SER A 138 -13.67 12.37 -6.73
CA SER A 138 -14.78 11.51 -6.30
C SER A 138 -14.78 10.12 -6.96
N VAL A 139 -14.05 9.92 -8.07
CA VAL A 139 -14.02 8.64 -8.79
C VAL A 139 -13.21 7.61 -8.00
N THR A 140 -13.85 6.50 -7.68
CA THR A 140 -13.24 5.37 -6.94
C THR A 140 -13.11 4.10 -7.79
N ALA A 141 -13.79 4.02 -8.93
CA ALA A 141 -13.71 2.87 -9.82
C ALA A 141 -13.77 3.27 -11.31
N ILE A 142 -12.87 2.70 -12.11
CA ILE A 142 -12.86 2.82 -13.56
C ILE A 142 -12.81 1.40 -14.16
N GLY A 143 -13.86 1.03 -14.89
CA GLY A 143 -14.06 -0.32 -15.42
C GLY A 143 -13.09 -0.70 -16.54
N ALA A 144 -13.17 -1.95 -16.98
CA ALA A 144 -12.27 -2.48 -18.01
C ALA A 144 -12.42 -1.75 -19.36
N SER A 145 -11.27 -1.51 -20.01
CA SER A 145 -11.18 -0.92 -21.37
C SER A 145 -11.96 0.40 -21.54
N THR A 146 -12.11 1.17 -20.45
CA THR A 146 -12.93 2.40 -20.44
C THR A 146 -12.51 3.38 -21.53
N PHE A 147 -11.20 3.56 -21.76
CA PHE A 147 -10.62 4.47 -22.75
C PHE A 147 -10.00 3.74 -23.95
N GLY A 148 -10.43 2.50 -24.18
CA GLY A 148 -9.91 1.71 -25.30
C GLY A 148 -10.15 2.41 -26.64
N ASN A 149 -9.14 2.35 -27.52
CA ASN A 149 -9.18 2.93 -28.86
C ASN A 149 -9.45 4.46 -28.92
N CYS A 150 -9.22 5.20 -27.84
CA CYS A 150 -9.21 6.67 -27.82
C CYS A 150 -7.87 7.20 -28.36
N VAL A 151 -7.64 7.04 -29.67
CA VAL A 151 -6.33 7.24 -30.33
C VAL A 151 -5.71 8.64 -30.16
N ASN A 152 -6.52 9.65 -29.87
CA ASN A 152 -6.08 11.03 -29.64
C ASN A 152 -6.02 11.41 -28.15
N LEU A 153 -6.41 10.51 -27.24
CA LEU A 153 -6.31 10.77 -25.81
C LEU A 153 -4.85 10.80 -25.38
N LYS A 154 -4.35 12.00 -25.11
CA LYS A 154 -2.95 12.24 -24.72
C LYS A 154 -2.83 12.66 -23.26
N ASP A 155 -3.76 13.47 -22.79
CA ASP A 155 -3.64 14.17 -21.52
C ASP A 155 -4.71 13.72 -20.53
N VAL A 156 -4.27 13.38 -19.33
CA VAL A 156 -5.13 13.03 -18.19
C VAL A 156 -4.90 14.05 -17.10
N TYR A 157 -5.96 14.65 -16.60
CA TYR A 157 -5.92 15.67 -15.55
C TYR A 157 -6.54 15.15 -14.26
N ILE A 158 -5.84 15.32 -13.17
CA ILE A 158 -6.31 15.06 -11.81
C ILE A 158 -6.06 16.27 -10.91
N SER A 159 -6.81 16.38 -9.83
CA SER A 159 -6.62 17.42 -8.82
C SER A 159 -6.13 16.87 -7.47
N ASP A 160 -6.09 15.55 -7.33
CA ASP A 160 -5.76 14.88 -6.08
C ASP A 160 -5.08 13.54 -6.38
N LEU A 161 -3.81 13.42 -5.99
CA LEU A 161 -3.02 12.22 -6.22
C LEU A 161 -3.45 11.07 -5.30
N GLU A 162 -3.87 11.39 -4.07
CA GLU A 162 -4.34 10.36 -3.13
C GLU A 162 -5.63 9.72 -3.63
N ALA A 163 -6.57 10.53 -4.15
CA ALA A 163 -7.78 10.02 -4.77
C ALA A 163 -7.47 9.13 -5.99
N TRP A 164 -6.52 9.54 -6.84
CA TRP A 164 -6.06 8.73 -7.98
C TRP A 164 -5.52 7.37 -7.54
N CYS A 165 -4.66 7.33 -6.52
CA CYS A 165 -4.08 6.09 -6.00
C CYS A 165 -5.11 5.14 -5.37
N LYS A 166 -6.30 5.65 -5.01
CA LYS A 166 -7.42 4.85 -4.47
C LYS A 166 -8.37 4.30 -5.53
N ILE A 167 -8.20 4.65 -6.80
CA ILE A 167 -9.06 4.17 -7.88
C ILE A 167 -8.83 2.66 -8.11
N ASP A 168 -9.93 1.91 -8.14
CA ASP A 168 -9.93 0.52 -8.60
C ASP A 168 -10.05 0.51 -10.14
N PHE A 169 -8.93 0.22 -10.82
CA PHE A 169 -8.88 0.12 -12.27
C PHE A 169 -9.18 -1.31 -12.72
N GLY A 170 -10.11 -1.47 -13.64
CA GLY A 170 -10.31 -2.72 -14.37
C GLY A 170 -9.21 -2.94 -15.43
N ASN A 171 -9.08 -4.16 -15.92
CA ASN A 171 -8.07 -4.51 -16.93
C ASN A 171 -8.19 -3.62 -18.18
N GLY A 172 -7.11 -2.93 -18.54
CA GLY A 172 -7.12 -1.95 -19.64
C GLY A 172 -8.03 -0.74 -19.40
N GLY A 173 -8.53 -0.53 -18.19
CA GLY A 173 -9.35 0.63 -17.83
C GLY A 173 -8.54 1.90 -17.64
N HIS A 174 -7.25 1.73 -17.41
CA HIS A 174 -6.32 2.83 -17.20
C HIS A 174 -6.15 3.66 -18.50
N PRO A 175 -6.23 5.00 -18.46
CA PRO A 175 -6.16 5.82 -19.68
C PRO A 175 -4.82 5.70 -20.42
N PHE A 176 -3.71 5.35 -19.74
CA PHE A 176 -2.39 5.14 -20.35
C PHE A 176 -2.22 3.78 -21.04
N TYR A 177 -3.14 2.83 -20.82
CA TYR A 177 -3.01 1.47 -21.38
C TYR A 177 -2.94 1.45 -22.90
N TYR A 178 -3.60 2.40 -23.55
CA TYR A 178 -3.64 2.48 -25.01
C TYR A 178 -2.83 3.65 -25.57
N TYR A 179 -3.18 4.90 -25.25
CA TYR A 179 -2.68 6.09 -25.94
C TYR A 179 -2.33 7.26 -25.03
N GLY A 180 -2.76 7.27 -23.77
CA GLY A 180 -2.45 8.35 -22.82
C GLY A 180 -0.94 8.50 -22.63
N GLU A 181 -0.45 9.73 -22.60
CA GLU A 181 0.98 10.03 -22.50
C GLU A 181 1.33 10.84 -21.25
N ASN A 182 0.43 11.74 -20.83
CA ASN A 182 0.70 12.73 -19.81
C ASN A 182 -0.33 12.65 -18.67
N LEU A 183 0.15 12.62 -17.44
CA LEU A 183 -0.66 12.83 -16.23
C LEU A 183 -0.33 14.22 -15.68
N TYR A 184 -1.36 15.04 -15.47
CA TYR A 184 -1.21 16.35 -14.86
C TYR A 184 -1.93 16.42 -13.52
N LEU A 185 -1.20 16.80 -12.48
CA LEU A 185 -1.74 17.11 -11.15
C LEU A 185 -1.79 18.64 -11.01
N ASN A 186 -3.01 19.21 -10.90
CA ASN A 186 -3.22 20.66 -10.82
C ASN A 186 -2.53 21.46 -11.94
N GLY A 187 -2.38 20.86 -13.12
CA GLY A 187 -1.77 21.48 -14.31
C GLY A 187 -0.29 21.21 -14.49
N GLU A 188 0.39 20.60 -13.52
CA GLU A 188 1.80 20.21 -13.61
C GLU A 188 1.96 18.75 -14.02
N LEU A 189 2.94 18.47 -14.88
CA LEU A 189 3.22 17.11 -15.35
C LEU A 189 3.79 16.27 -14.21
N VAL A 190 3.15 15.14 -13.92
CA VAL A 190 3.59 14.20 -12.90
C VAL A 190 4.73 13.32 -13.48
N THR A 191 5.93 13.47 -12.95
CA THR A 191 7.08 12.61 -13.27
C THR A 191 7.61 11.87 -12.04
N GLU A 192 7.22 12.30 -10.87
CA GLU A 192 7.56 11.71 -9.59
C GLU A 192 6.30 11.52 -8.76
N VAL A 193 6.22 10.46 -8.01
CA VAL A 193 5.08 10.14 -7.14
C VAL A 193 5.58 9.78 -5.77
N GLU A 194 5.12 10.55 -4.79
CA GLU A 194 5.21 10.21 -3.38
C GLU A 194 3.84 9.69 -2.93
N PHE A 195 3.76 8.39 -2.60
CA PHE A 195 2.49 7.81 -2.15
C PHE A 195 2.13 8.34 -0.77
N PRO A 196 0.87 8.73 -0.54
CA PRO A 196 0.43 9.20 0.77
C PRO A 196 0.63 8.16 1.87
N GLY A 197 1.00 8.62 3.08
CA GLY A 197 1.13 7.74 4.26
C GLY A 197 -0.18 7.05 4.69
N SER A 198 -1.32 7.48 4.16
CA SER A 198 -2.63 6.82 4.33
C SER A 198 -2.82 5.58 3.43
N CYS A 199 -1.93 5.36 2.45
CA CYS A 199 -2.03 4.21 1.54
C CYS A 199 -1.52 2.95 2.23
N SER A 200 -2.37 1.94 2.40
CA SER A 200 -2.00 0.61 2.91
C SER A 200 -1.61 -0.37 1.80
N GLU A 201 -1.95 -0.07 0.56
CA GLU A 201 -1.54 -0.84 -0.62
C GLU A 201 -1.43 0.07 -1.86
N ILE A 202 -0.58 -0.28 -2.79
CA ILE A 202 -0.61 0.27 -4.16
C ILE A 202 -1.57 -0.59 -4.95
N LYS A 203 -2.64 0.01 -5.44
CA LYS A 203 -3.74 -0.66 -6.16
C LYS A 203 -3.28 -1.28 -7.48
N ASN A 204 -4.04 -2.25 -7.97
CA ASN A 204 -3.79 -2.85 -9.28
C ASN A 204 -3.88 -1.79 -10.38
N TYR A 205 -2.97 -1.84 -11.34
CA TYR A 205 -2.93 -0.98 -12.53
C TYR A 205 -2.70 0.53 -12.29
N THR A 206 -2.40 1.00 -11.08
CA THR A 206 -2.39 2.43 -10.69
C THR A 206 -1.60 3.35 -11.63
N PHE A 207 -0.43 2.91 -12.12
CA PHE A 207 0.40 3.64 -13.10
C PHE A 207 0.77 2.79 -14.32
N GLN A 208 -0.01 1.73 -14.61
CA GLN A 208 0.25 0.86 -15.76
C GLN A 208 0.47 1.67 -17.04
N MET A 209 1.56 1.40 -17.79
CA MET A 209 1.93 2.04 -19.07
C MET A 209 2.31 3.53 -18.96
N TYR A 210 2.40 4.11 -17.75
CA TYR A 210 2.78 5.51 -17.59
C TYR A 210 4.31 5.68 -17.71
N LYS A 211 4.78 5.88 -18.92
CA LYS A 211 6.21 5.89 -19.30
C LYS A 211 6.99 7.11 -18.78
N LYS A 212 6.31 8.19 -18.36
CA LYS A 212 6.95 9.42 -17.87
C LYS A 212 7.26 9.39 -16.38
N LEU A 213 6.79 8.39 -15.66
CA LEU A 213 7.10 8.20 -14.23
C LEU A 213 8.58 7.85 -14.07
N LYS A 214 9.34 8.71 -13.40
CA LYS A 214 10.79 8.57 -13.19
C LYS A 214 11.15 8.09 -11.81
N LYS A 215 10.35 8.48 -10.80
CA LYS A 215 10.62 8.18 -9.39
C LYS A 215 9.33 7.88 -8.64
N ILE A 216 9.41 6.92 -7.74
CA ILE A 216 8.36 6.61 -6.77
C ILE A 216 8.96 6.57 -5.38
N THR A 217 8.20 7.10 -4.40
CA THR A 217 8.49 6.96 -2.97
C THR A 217 7.34 6.21 -2.33
N ILE A 218 7.62 5.03 -1.80
CA ILE A 218 6.62 4.12 -1.20
C ILE A 218 6.75 4.23 0.32
N PRO A 219 5.71 4.68 1.04
CA PRO A 219 5.76 4.81 2.50
C PRO A 219 5.66 3.46 3.22
N ASN A 220 6.11 3.42 4.47
CA ASN A 220 6.05 2.23 5.33
C ASN A 220 4.63 1.78 5.73
N SER A 221 3.60 2.51 5.34
CA SER A 221 2.21 2.05 5.46
C SER A 221 1.80 1.02 4.40
N VAL A 222 2.56 0.93 3.29
CA VAL A 222 2.23 0.04 2.16
C VAL A 222 2.70 -1.38 2.47
N THR A 223 1.76 -2.33 2.45
CA THR A 223 2.03 -3.75 2.69
C THR A 223 2.00 -4.61 1.42
N ARG A 224 1.48 -4.07 0.31
CA ARG A 224 1.34 -4.80 -0.96
C ARG A 224 1.50 -3.87 -2.16
N ILE A 225 2.25 -4.31 -3.16
CA ILE A 225 2.29 -3.68 -4.49
C ILE A 225 1.42 -4.51 -5.42
N GLY A 226 0.36 -3.89 -5.96
CA GLY A 226 -0.70 -4.55 -6.71
C GLY A 226 -0.28 -5.03 -8.10
N LYS A 227 -1.13 -5.87 -8.66
CA LYS A 227 -0.95 -6.45 -10.01
C LYS A 227 -0.84 -5.36 -11.07
N ASN A 228 0.18 -5.44 -11.95
CA ASN A 228 0.41 -4.49 -13.04
C ASN A 228 0.57 -3.02 -12.58
N ALA A 229 0.83 -2.75 -11.30
CA ALA A 229 0.80 -1.39 -10.75
C ALA A 229 1.71 -0.42 -11.49
N PHE A 230 2.90 -0.86 -11.90
CA PHE A 230 3.91 -0.09 -12.65
C PHE A 230 4.33 -0.77 -13.96
N GLN A 231 3.55 -1.73 -14.44
CA GLN A 231 3.88 -2.43 -15.69
C GLN A 231 4.12 -1.43 -16.83
N TYR A 232 5.22 -1.59 -17.59
CA TYR A 232 5.66 -0.68 -18.65
C TYR A 232 5.96 0.77 -18.22
N CYS A 233 6.23 1.03 -16.95
CA CYS A 233 6.77 2.32 -16.51
C CYS A 233 8.25 2.44 -16.88
N THR A 234 8.52 2.60 -18.17
CA THR A 234 9.90 2.63 -18.71
C THR A 234 10.71 3.86 -18.29
N GLY A 235 10.10 4.84 -17.64
CA GLY A 235 10.81 6.00 -17.08
C GLY A 235 11.48 5.73 -15.74
N LEU A 236 11.05 4.71 -14.97
CA LEU A 236 11.63 4.36 -13.67
C LEU A 236 13.05 3.83 -13.81
N THR A 237 13.97 4.29 -12.95
CA THR A 237 15.39 3.92 -12.97
C THR A 237 15.84 3.13 -11.75
N ASP A 238 15.30 3.46 -10.60
CA ASP A 238 15.57 2.82 -9.31
C ASP A 238 14.26 2.68 -8.52
N VAL A 239 14.17 1.64 -7.71
CA VAL A 239 12.98 1.38 -6.89
C VAL A 239 13.42 0.87 -5.53
N LYS A 240 12.97 1.57 -4.48
CA LYS A 240 13.12 1.11 -3.10
C LYS A 240 11.78 0.57 -2.61
N ILE A 241 11.76 -0.71 -2.24
CA ILE A 241 10.61 -1.39 -1.64
C ILE A 241 10.82 -1.40 -0.13
N PRO A 242 9.96 -0.70 0.65
CA PRO A 242 10.14 -0.60 2.10
C PRO A 242 9.90 -1.94 2.81
N ASN A 243 10.42 -2.05 4.03
CA ASN A 243 10.32 -3.26 4.84
C ASN A 243 8.88 -3.67 5.21
N SER A 244 7.91 -2.77 5.09
CA SER A 244 6.49 -3.06 5.31
C SER A 244 5.84 -3.92 4.21
N VAL A 245 6.43 -3.95 3.01
CA VAL A 245 5.85 -4.66 1.87
C VAL A 245 6.11 -6.16 2.01
N THR A 246 5.03 -6.93 2.02
CA THR A 246 5.07 -8.40 2.12
C THR A 246 4.87 -9.11 0.78
N ILE A 247 4.24 -8.46 -0.18
CA ILE A 247 3.91 -9.06 -1.49
C ILE A 247 4.17 -8.06 -2.61
N ILE A 248 4.94 -8.49 -3.63
CA ILE A 248 4.99 -7.85 -4.95
C ILE A 248 4.18 -8.73 -5.90
N ASP A 249 3.04 -8.20 -6.37
CA ASP A 249 2.09 -8.99 -7.14
C ASP A 249 2.50 -9.12 -8.62
N SER A 250 1.78 -9.99 -9.33
CA SER A 250 2.10 -10.36 -10.71
C SER A 250 2.20 -9.15 -11.63
N TYR A 251 3.24 -9.10 -12.45
CA TYR A 251 3.50 -8.05 -13.45
C TYR A 251 3.75 -6.66 -12.86
N ALA A 252 4.00 -6.53 -11.54
CA ALA A 252 4.05 -5.22 -10.87
C ALA A 252 5.04 -4.25 -11.53
N PHE A 253 6.24 -4.70 -11.91
CA PHE A 253 7.29 -3.92 -12.59
C PHE A 253 7.69 -4.53 -13.95
N GLU A 254 6.82 -5.37 -14.54
CA GLU A 254 7.11 -5.98 -15.83
C GLU A 254 7.37 -4.91 -16.91
N TYR A 255 8.40 -5.10 -17.73
CA TYR A 255 8.82 -4.17 -18.78
C TYR A 255 9.22 -2.75 -18.28
N CYS A 256 9.60 -2.59 -17.03
CA CYS A 256 10.27 -1.39 -16.55
C CYS A 256 11.76 -1.46 -16.96
N SER A 257 12.03 -1.34 -18.25
CA SER A 257 13.34 -1.65 -18.87
C SER A 257 14.50 -0.79 -18.38
N ASN A 258 14.24 0.37 -17.78
CA ASN A 258 15.28 1.27 -17.27
C ASN A 258 15.53 1.09 -15.77
N ILE A 259 14.80 0.23 -15.08
CA ILE A 259 15.12 -0.11 -13.69
C ILE A 259 16.42 -0.92 -13.70
N THR A 260 17.50 -0.33 -13.20
CA THR A 260 18.82 -0.98 -13.06
C THR A 260 19.10 -1.41 -11.63
N ASP A 261 18.38 -0.88 -10.68
CA ASP A 261 18.56 -1.12 -9.26
C ASP A 261 17.22 -1.25 -8.52
N VAL A 262 17.13 -2.26 -7.65
CA VAL A 262 15.96 -2.49 -6.78
C VAL A 262 16.44 -2.95 -5.43
N THR A 263 16.05 -2.19 -4.39
CA THR A 263 16.18 -2.63 -3.00
C THR A 263 14.88 -3.27 -2.55
N LEU A 264 14.93 -4.51 -2.06
CA LEU A 264 13.77 -5.25 -1.56
C LEU A 264 13.74 -5.21 -0.04
N GLY A 265 12.57 -4.89 0.53
CA GLY A 265 12.36 -4.85 1.98
C GLY A 265 12.46 -6.23 2.66
N SER A 266 12.96 -6.26 3.89
CA SER A 266 13.25 -7.47 4.66
C SER A 266 12.02 -8.28 5.12
N SER A 267 10.79 -7.76 4.97
CA SER A 267 9.55 -8.50 5.27
C SER A 267 8.87 -9.10 4.04
N LEU A 268 9.48 -8.98 2.86
CA LEU A 268 8.92 -9.51 1.62
C LEU A 268 8.85 -11.04 1.66
N THR A 269 7.67 -11.62 1.42
CA THR A 269 7.45 -13.08 1.48
C THR A 269 7.25 -13.72 0.11
N GLU A 270 6.70 -12.98 -0.85
CA GLU A 270 6.39 -13.47 -2.19
C GLU A 270 6.75 -12.46 -3.29
N ILE A 271 7.45 -12.97 -4.32
CA ILE A 271 7.64 -12.28 -5.61
C ILE A 271 6.85 -13.06 -6.64
N ARG A 272 5.75 -12.46 -7.15
CA ARG A 272 4.79 -13.17 -7.99
C ARG A 272 5.15 -13.14 -9.48
N ASN A 273 4.33 -13.86 -10.27
CA ASN A 273 4.59 -14.09 -11.71
C ASN A 273 4.96 -12.80 -12.46
N ASN A 274 6.06 -12.83 -13.21
CA ASN A 274 6.52 -11.74 -14.07
C ASN A 274 6.78 -10.40 -13.33
N ALA A 275 6.95 -10.41 -12.00
CA ALA A 275 7.00 -9.17 -11.22
C ALA A 275 8.08 -8.19 -11.71
N PHE A 276 9.26 -8.68 -12.09
CA PHE A 276 10.39 -7.89 -12.63
C PHE A 276 10.82 -8.35 -14.04
N ARG A 277 9.93 -9.05 -14.74
CA ARG A 277 10.25 -9.54 -16.10
C ARG A 277 10.64 -8.39 -17.03
N ASN A 278 11.72 -8.60 -17.80
CA ASN A 278 12.22 -7.64 -18.80
C ASN A 278 12.55 -6.25 -18.19
N THR A 279 13.14 -6.25 -17.00
CA THR A 279 13.76 -5.06 -16.38
C THR A 279 15.25 -4.99 -16.75
N GLY A 280 15.85 -3.83 -16.54
CA GLY A 280 17.28 -3.58 -16.77
C GLY A 280 18.17 -3.91 -15.58
N LEU A 281 17.70 -4.70 -14.60
CA LEU A 281 18.42 -5.07 -13.38
C LEU A 281 19.81 -5.62 -13.69
N ARG A 282 20.82 -5.13 -12.97
CA ARG A 282 22.21 -5.60 -13.03
C ARG A 282 22.52 -6.61 -11.94
N SER A 283 21.92 -6.43 -10.78
CA SER A 283 21.98 -7.34 -9.65
C SER A 283 20.64 -7.36 -8.92
N ILE A 284 20.40 -8.43 -8.18
CA ILE A 284 19.23 -8.53 -7.29
C ILE A 284 19.63 -9.27 -6.03
N GLU A 285 19.27 -8.72 -4.88
CA GLU A 285 19.32 -9.38 -3.58
C GLU A 285 17.90 -9.66 -3.11
N ILE A 286 17.56 -10.95 -3.00
CA ILE A 286 16.25 -11.42 -2.54
C ILE A 286 16.36 -11.71 -1.05
N PRO A 287 15.57 -11.01 -0.20
CA PRO A 287 15.66 -11.13 1.25
C PRO A 287 15.43 -12.55 1.78
N ASN A 288 15.98 -12.83 2.96
CA ASN A 288 15.80 -14.13 3.66
C ASN A 288 14.35 -14.43 4.04
N SER A 289 13.50 -13.43 4.11
CA SER A 289 12.05 -13.54 4.38
C SER A 289 11.26 -14.11 3.20
N VAL A 290 11.77 -14.00 1.97
CA VAL A 290 11.09 -14.52 0.78
C VAL A 290 11.09 -16.05 0.82
N THR A 291 9.89 -16.61 0.71
CA THR A 291 9.70 -18.07 0.71
C THR A 291 9.45 -18.62 -0.69
N LYS A 292 8.99 -17.77 -1.61
CA LYS A 292 8.51 -18.20 -2.92
C LYS A 292 8.85 -17.15 -4.01
N ILE A 293 9.40 -17.64 -5.12
CA ILE A 293 9.62 -16.87 -6.35
C ILE A 293 8.80 -17.54 -7.46
N ASP A 294 7.79 -16.83 -7.96
CA ASP A 294 6.89 -17.34 -8.98
C ASP A 294 7.52 -17.34 -10.39
N GLY A 295 6.82 -17.99 -11.32
CA GLY A 295 7.31 -18.16 -12.70
C GLY A 295 7.59 -16.85 -13.42
N ASN A 296 8.66 -16.82 -14.17
CA ASN A 296 9.11 -15.67 -14.98
C ASN A 296 9.40 -14.39 -14.15
N ALA A 297 9.55 -14.48 -12.82
CA ALA A 297 9.65 -13.29 -11.97
C ALA A 297 10.76 -12.33 -12.41
N PHE A 298 11.91 -12.85 -12.84
CA PHE A 298 13.06 -12.11 -13.39
C PHE A 298 13.39 -12.53 -14.83
N GLU A 299 12.44 -13.15 -15.55
CA GLU A 299 12.67 -13.58 -16.93
C GLU A 299 13.07 -12.39 -17.81
N LYS A 300 14.06 -12.59 -18.69
CA LYS A 300 14.57 -11.57 -19.62
C LYS A 300 15.19 -10.34 -18.94
N CYS A 301 15.67 -10.46 -17.72
CA CYS A 301 16.58 -9.48 -17.14
C CYS A 301 17.97 -9.68 -17.77
N SER A 302 18.12 -9.28 -19.04
CA SER A 302 19.31 -9.61 -19.85
C SER A 302 20.60 -8.94 -19.37
N ALA A 303 20.50 -7.88 -18.55
CA ALA A 303 21.65 -7.21 -17.94
C ALA A 303 22.02 -7.77 -16.57
N LEU A 304 21.25 -8.72 -16.02
CA LEU A 304 21.46 -9.29 -14.69
C LEU A 304 22.72 -10.16 -14.68
N THR A 305 23.72 -9.76 -13.89
CA THR A 305 25.00 -10.49 -13.72
C THR A 305 25.05 -11.29 -12.43
N THR A 306 24.36 -10.85 -11.40
CA THR A 306 24.43 -11.45 -10.06
C THR A 306 23.03 -11.56 -9.44
N ALA A 307 22.71 -12.73 -8.91
CA ALA A 307 21.49 -12.96 -8.14
C ALA A 307 21.83 -13.57 -6.77
N ILE A 308 21.42 -12.91 -5.69
CA ILE A 308 21.52 -13.42 -4.31
C ILE A 308 20.12 -13.88 -3.89
N ILE A 309 19.96 -15.17 -3.61
CA ILE A 309 18.69 -15.81 -3.23
C ILE A 309 18.74 -16.09 -1.73
N GLY A 310 17.88 -15.41 -0.97
CA GLY A 310 17.83 -15.50 0.48
C GLY A 310 17.56 -16.92 1.01
N SER A 311 17.98 -17.15 2.25
CA SER A 311 17.94 -18.48 2.90
C SER A 311 16.54 -19.06 3.12
N GLY A 312 15.49 -18.19 3.14
CA GLY A 312 14.11 -18.62 3.30
C GLY A 312 13.45 -19.16 2.03
N VAL A 313 14.07 -18.94 0.86
CA VAL A 313 13.48 -19.35 -0.41
C VAL A 313 13.47 -20.88 -0.51
N ASN A 314 12.28 -21.45 -0.51
CA ASN A 314 12.09 -22.90 -0.59
C ASN A 314 11.45 -23.35 -1.92
N THR A 315 10.91 -22.44 -2.71
CA THR A 315 10.25 -22.76 -3.98
C THR A 315 10.56 -21.69 -5.04
N ILE A 316 11.03 -22.14 -6.21
CA ILE A 316 11.27 -21.29 -7.38
C ILE A 316 10.59 -21.93 -8.58
N TYR A 317 9.71 -21.19 -9.26
CA TYR A 317 8.96 -21.72 -10.39
C TYR A 317 9.68 -21.52 -11.74
N ALA A 318 9.10 -22.14 -12.79
CA ALA A 318 9.66 -22.16 -14.13
C ALA A 318 10.05 -20.76 -14.64
N ASN A 319 11.19 -20.67 -15.32
CA ASN A 319 11.74 -19.46 -15.96
C ASN A 319 11.95 -18.28 -14.99
N ALA A 320 11.96 -18.50 -13.68
CA ALA A 320 12.12 -17.40 -12.73
C ALA A 320 13.34 -16.52 -13.06
N PHE A 321 14.42 -17.12 -13.52
CA PHE A 321 15.64 -16.48 -14.06
C PHE A 321 15.91 -16.91 -15.51
N GLY A 322 14.86 -17.15 -16.28
CA GLY A 322 14.98 -17.50 -17.71
C GLY A 322 15.45 -16.34 -18.56
N HIS A 323 16.25 -16.61 -19.59
CA HIS A 323 16.77 -15.58 -20.52
C HIS A 323 17.55 -14.44 -19.82
N CYS A 324 18.22 -14.73 -18.70
CA CYS A 324 19.17 -13.82 -18.05
C CYS A 324 20.58 -14.10 -18.62
N GLU A 325 20.79 -13.70 -19.86
CA GLU A 325 21.97 -14.11 -20.67
C GLU A 325 23.31 -13.59 -20.13
N SER A 326 23.30 -12.54 -19.27
CA SER A 326 24.50 -12.00 -18.63
C SER A 326 24.77 -12.57 -17.24
N LEU A 327 23.92 -13.48 -16.73
CA LEU A 327 24.04 -14.02 -15.37
C LEU A 327 25.30 -14.88 -15.26
N THR A 328 26.18 -14.52 -14.34
CA THR A 328 27.46 -15.23 -14.09
C THR A 328 27.53 -15.85 -12.71
N ASP A 329 26.92 -15.21 -11.71
CA ASP A 329 27.02 -15.62 -10.34
C ASP A 329 25.62 -15.71 -9.68
N VAL A 330 25.34 -16.86 -9.13
CA VAL A 330 24.12 -17.11 -8.32
C VAL A 330 24.54 -17.53 -6.94
N TYR A 331 24.14 -16.75 -5.95
CA TYR A 331 24.31 -17.05 -4.53
C TYR A 331 22.99 -17.59 -3.99
N CYS A 332 22.94 -18.86 -3.59
CA CYS A 332 21.76 -19.44 -2.99
C CYS A 332 22.04 -19.77 -1.52
N LEU A 333 21.47 -18.98 -0.61
CA LEU A 333 21.73 -19.05 0.83
C LEU A 333 20.94 -20.15 1.53
N ALA A 334 20.03 -20.84 0.82
CA ALA A 334 19.20 -21.88 1.39
C ALA A 334 20.02 -23.11 1.78
N ALA A 335 19.77 -23.67 2.97
CA ALA A 335 20.44 -24.85 3.50
C ALA A 335 20.14 -26.15 2.72
N ALA A 336 19.18 -26.09 1.79
CA ALA A 336 18.86 -27.17 0.83
C ALA A 336 18.39 -26.55 -0.48
N PRO A 337 18.59 -27.23 -1.62
CA PRO A 337 18.12 -26.73 -2.91
C PRO A 337 16.62 -26.42 -2.90
N PRO A 338 16.21 -25.17 -3.23
CA PRO A 338 14.80 -24.83 -3.40
C PRO A 338 14.12 -25.80 -4.37
N LYS A 339 12.94 -26.27 -3.99
CA LYS A 339 12.11 -27.13 -4.84
C LYS A 339 11.60 -26.31 -6.02
N ASN A 340 11.46 -26.92 -7.17
CA ASN A 340 10.80 -26.31 -8.29
C ASN A 340 9.66 -27.18 -8.81
N ALA A 341 8.65 -26.53 -9.39
CA ALA A 341 7.58 -27.25 -10.08
C ALA A 341 8.00 -27.65 -11.51
N SER A 342 9.15 -27.16 -11.99
CA SER A 342 9.71 -27.38 -13.33
C SER A 342 11.23 -27.33 -13.27
N THR A 343 11.91 -28.09 -14.12
CA THR A 343 13.38 -28.07 -14.26
C THR A 343 13.92 -26.81 -14.93
N ASP A 344 13.05 -25.88 -15.34
CA ASP A 344 13.38 -24.79 -16.27
C ASP A 344 13.56 -23.41 -15.58
N ILE A 345 14.10 -23.36 -14.35
CA ILE A 345 14.33 -22.09 -13.63
C ILE A 345 15.22 -21.14 -14.45
N PHE A 346 16.27 -21.67 -15.09
CA PHE A 346 17.32 -20.93 -15.81
C PHE A 346 17.25 -21.12 -17.33
N THR A 347 16.07 -21.36 -17.89
CA THR A 347 15.89 -21.57 -19.34
C THR A 347 16.63 -20.49 -20.15
N ASN A 348 17.52 -20.91 -21.07
CA ASN A 348 18.32 -20.01 -21.91
C ASN A 348 19.16 -18.96 -21.14
N SER A 349 19.53 -19.27 -19.92
CA SER A 349 20.48 -18.44 -19.13
C SER A 349 21.85 -19.10 -19.02
N TYR A 350 22.00 -20.33 -19.51
CA TYR A 350 23.26 -21.05 -19.66
C TYR A 350 23.98 -21.33 -18.33
N PRO A 351 23.35 -22.02 -17.35
CA PRO A 351 23.94 -22.28 -16.04
C PRO A 351 25.28 -23.03 -16.11
N GLU A 352 25.56 -23.75 -17.18
CA GLU A 352 26.84 -24.43 -17.43
C GLU A 352 28.04 -23.47 -17.50
N TYR A 353 27.81 -22.17 -17.68
CA TYR A 353 28.85 -21.13 -17.67
C TYR A 353 28.83 -20.27 -16.39
N MET A 354 27.94 -20.57 -15.44
CA MET A 354 27.79 -19.80 -14.19
C MET A 354 28.47 -20.48 -13.02
N THR A 355 28.75 -19.66 -11.99
CA THR A 355 29.15 -20.12 -10.68
C THR A 355 27.97 -20.05 -9.70
N LEU A 356 27.66 -21.18 -9.08
CA LEU A 356 26.69 -21.27 -7.99
C LEU A 356 27.43 -21.30 -6.66
N HIS A 357 27.13 -20.34 -5.79
CA HIS A 357 27.66 -20.23 -4.44
C HIS A 357 26.61 -20.70 -3.44
N VAL A 358 26.91 -21.72 -2.63
CA VAL A 358 25.97 -22.36 -1.69
C VAL A 358 26.62 -22.63 -0.33
N PRO A 359 25.86 -22.80 0.77
CA PRO A 359 26.42 -23.22 2.05
C PRO A 359 27.28 -24.48 1.88
N GLU A 360 28.45 -24.52 2.54
CA GLU A 360 29.42 -25.60 2.40
C GLU A 360 28.76 -26.97 2.73
N GLU A 361 27.97 -27.03 3.79
CA GLU A 361 27.24 -28.21 4.24
C GLU A 361 26.16 -28.70 3.24
N ALA A 362 25.63 -27.78 2.42
CA ALA A 362 24.59 -28.06 1.40
C ALA A 362 25.17 -28.47 0.04
N MET A 363 26.46 -28.27 -0.21
CA MET A 363 27.09 -28.39 -1.52
C MET A 363 26.80 -29.73 -2.22
N ASN A 364 26.85 -30.82 -1.48
CA ASN A 364 26.57 -32.15 -2.05
C ASN A 364 25.10 -32.31 -2.49
N SER A 365 24.18 -31.67 -1.76
CA SER A 365 22.76 -31.68 -2.12
C SER A 365 22.50 -30.88 -3.40
N TYR A 366 23.13 -29.72 -3.57
CA TYR A 366 23.03 -28.92 -4.79
C TYR A 366 23.66 -29.64 -6.00
N LYS A 367 24.79 -30.30 -5.83
CA LYS A 367 25.43 -31.11 -6.90
C LYS A 367 24.59 -32.33 -7.34
N ALA A 368 23.67 -32.80 -6.49
CA ALA A 368 22.82 -33.94 -6.77
C ALA A 368 21.40 -33.58 -7.24
N THR A 369 21.02 -32.30 -7.29
CA THR A 369 19.64 -31.87 -7.54
C THR A 369 19.54 -30.98 -8.76
N GLU A 370 18.77 -31.38 -9.80
CA GLU A 370 18.45 -30.50 -10.94
C GLU A 370 17.47 -29.38 -10.53
N PRO A 371 17.58 -28.18 -11.15
CA PRO A 371 18.57 -27.82 -12.18
C PRO A 371 19.90 -27.31 -11.59
N TRP A 372 20.08 -27.32 -10.28
CA TRP A 372 21.27 -26.78 -9.61
C TRP A 372 22.56 -27.54 -10.00
N SER A 373 22.45 -28.83 -10.27
CA SER A 373 23.57 -29.67 -10.70
C SER A 373 24.09 -29.34 -12.10
N THR A 374 23.38 -28.50 -12.87
CA THR A 374 23.79 -28.08 -14.24
C THR A 374 24.75 -26.89 -14.23
N PHE A 375 24.99 -26.26 -13.07
CA PHE A 375 25.96 -25.17 -12.98
C PHE A 375 27.38 -25.64 -13.27
N GLY A 376 28.11 -24.86 -14.06
CA GLY A 376 29.48 -25.18 -14.46
C GLY A 376 30.46 -25.22 -13.29
N ASN A 377 30.20 -24.43 -12.27
CA ASN A 377 30.98 -24.40 -11.04
C ASN A 377 30.05 -24.28 -9.82
N ILE A 378 30.27 -25.10 -8.77
CA ILE A 378 29.53 -25.05 -7.51
C ILE A 378 30.54 -24.95 -6.38
N VAL A 379 30.55 -23.83 -5.69
CA VAL A 379 31.52 -23.47 -4.66
C VAL A 379 30.83 -23.13 -3.32
N ALA A 380 31.60 -23.20 -2.23
CA ALA A 380 31.13 -22.75 -0.94
C ALA A 380 30.94 -21.22 -0.91
N LEU A 381 29.92 -20.78 -0.19
CA LEU A 381 29.70 -19.36 0.10
C LEU A 381 30.90 -18.77 0.84
N ASN A 382 31.30 -17.57 0.45
CA ASN A 382 32.18 -16.74 1.24
C ASN A 382 31.38 -16.20 2.45
N SER A 383 31.97 -16.16 3.65
CA SER A 383 31.29 -15.90 4.94
C SER A 383 30.56 -14.56 5.08
N GLU A 384 30.74 -13.64 4.12
CA GLU A 384 30.18 -12.27 4.15
C GLU A 384 28.96 -12.08 3.23
N VAL A 385 28.65 -13.03 2.35
CA VAL A 385 27.55 -12.88 1.39
C VAL A 385 26.20 -13.24 2.03
N GLY A 386 25.22 -12.38 1.86
CA GLY A 386 23.83 -12.62 2.30
C GLY A 386 23.55 -12.34 3.78
N LYS A 387 24.48 -11.70 4.47
CA LYS A 387 24.17 -11.11 5.77
C LYS A 387 23.56 -9.73 5.53
N THR A 388 22.24 -9.66 5.63
CA THR A 388 21.57 -8.35 5.73
C THR A 388 22.08 -7.68 7.01
N PRO A 389 22.65 -6.47 6.96
CA PRO A 389 23.00 -5.77 8.19
C PRO A 389 21.71 -5.56 9.00
N VAL A 390 21.77 -5.77 10.29
CA VAL A 390 20.65 -5.51 11.21
C VAL A 390 20.70 -4.05 11.59
N CYS A 391 19.58 -3.36 11.61
CA CYS A 391 19.49 -2.02 12.13
C CYS A 391 20.03 -1.98 13.57
N ALA A 392 20.80 -0.94 13.90
CA ALA A 392 21.19 -0.70 15.27
C ALA A 392 19.97 -0.58 16.17
N THR A 393 20.07 -1.09 17.39
CA THR A 393 18.99 -1.01 18.37
C THR A 393 18.70 0.45 18.72
N PRO A 394 17.46 0.94 18.64
CA PRO A 394 17.17 2.33 18.94
C PRO A 394 17.42 2.66 20.42
N MET A 395 17.90 3.86 20.68
CA MET A 395 18.02 4.44 22.01
C MET A 395 16.84 5.36 22.27
N ILE A 396 16.21 5.19 23.43
CA ILE A 396 15.12 6.05 23.88
C ILE A 396 15.64 6.93 25.00
N SER A 397 15.47 8.23 24.86
CA SER A 397 15.83 9.21 25.88
C SER A 397 14.65 10.15 26.17
N TYR A 398 14.65 10.73 27.36
CA TYR A 398 13.68 11.74 27.75
C TYR A 398 14.40 12.92 28.44
N SER A 399 14.32 14.08 27.81
CA SER A 399 14.92 15.30 28.35
C SER A 399 14.06 16.52 28.00
N ASN A 400 14.02 17.51 28.90
CA ASN A 400 13.32 18.79 28.68
C ASN A 400 11.87 18.65 28.19
N GLY A 401 11.13 17.65 28.68
CA GLY A 401 9.75 17.40 28.28
C GLY A 401 9.59 16.70 26.94
N LYS A 402 10.68 16.27 26.28
CA LYS A 402 10.66 15.55 25.01
C LYS A 402 11.13 14.12 25.15
N LEU A 403 10.41 13.21 24.52
CA LEU A 403 10.87 11.85 24.22
C LEU A 403 11.63 11.89 22.90
N GLU A 404 12.87 11.43 22.92
CA GLU A 404 13.73 11.36 21.73
C GLU A 404 14.11 9.90 21.47
N ILE A 405 14.07 9.50 20.21
CA ILE A 405 14.42 8.16 19.75
C ILE A 405 15.52 8.34 18.71
N GLU A 406 16.68 7.71 18.94
CA GLU A 406 17.82 7.79 18.06
C GLU A 406 18.29 6.39 17.66
N CYS A 407 18.89 6.26 16.48
CA CYS A 407 19.48 5.03 15.98
C CYS A 407 20.77 5.37 15.21
N GLU A 408 21.81 4.56 15.38
CA GLU A 408 23.09 4.74 14.67
C GLU A 408 23.00 4.35 13.18
N THR A 409 21.96 3.60 12.77
CA THR A 409 21.78 3.25 11.36
C THR A 409 21.27 4.45 10.58
N GLU A 410 22.02 4.86 9.57
CA GLU A 410 21.68 6.00 8.71
C GLU A 410 20.35 5.74 7.96
N GLY A 411 19.45 6.73 7.99
CA GLY A 411 18.14 6.63 7.36
C GLY A 411 17.15 5.71 8.08
N ALA A 412 17.42 5.34 9.34
CA ALA A 412 16.51 4.52 10.12
C ALA A 412 15.20 5.25 10.43
N GLU A 413 14.09 4.55 10.20
CA GLU A 413 12.75 4.95 10.62
C GLU A 413 12.31 4.13 11.83
N PHE A 414 11.42 4.67 12.65
CA PHE A 414 11.00 4.02 13.90
C PHE A 414 9.53 3.57 13.83
N VAL A 415 9.29 2.31 14.15
CA VAL A 415 7.94 1.83 14.46
C VAL A 415 7.74 1.90 15.95
N THR A 416 6.82 2.75 16.38
CA THR A 416 6.60 3.06 17.79
C THR A 416 5.17 2.74 18.19
N GLU A 417 5.01 1.94 19.24
CA GLU A 417 3.74 1.71 19.91
C GLU A 417 3.80 2.34 21.31
N ILE A 418 2.89 3.26 21.61
CA ILE A 418 2.78 3.91 22.91
C ILE A 418 1.43 3.58 23.51
N THR A 419 1.42 2.92 24.66
CA THR A 419 0.21 2.60 25.44
C THR A 419 0.25 3.31 26.78
N SER A 420 -0.90 3.82 27.23
CA SER A 420 -1.03 4.45 28.55
C SER A 420 -2.08 3.73 29.37
N SER A 421 -1.92 3.76 30.71
CA SER A 421 -2.91 3.23 31.64
C SER A 421 -4.20 4.06 31.70
N ASP A 422 -4.18 5.31 31.17
CA ASP A 422 -5.29 6.26 31.20
C ASP A 422 -5.89 6.52 29.81
N ILE A 423 -6.52 5.51 29.21
CA ILE A 423 -7.09 5.56 27.85
C ILE A 423 -8.19 6.63 27.68
N ASN A 424 -8.76 7.17 28.72
CA ASN A 424 -9.91 8.07 28.67
C ASN A 424 -9.59 9.58 28.57
N LYS A 425 -8.31 9.98 28.52
CA LYS A 425 -7.92 11.41 28.53
C LYS A 425 -7.42 11.95 27.17
N PHE A 426 -7.50 11.19 26.10
CA PHE A 426 -7.05 11.61 24.76
C PHE A 426 -8.04 12.47 23.95
N LEU A 427 -9.17 12.91 24.55
CA LEU A 427 -10.25 13.58 23.80
C LEU A 427 -10.22 15.12 23.83
N GLU A 428 -9.28 15.76 24.52
CA GLU A 428 -9.10 17.22 24.48
C GLU A 428 -7.62 17.59 24.26
N ASN A 429 -7.36 18.68 23.53
CA ASN A 429 -6.06 19.16 23.06
C ASN A 429 -5.00 19.48 24.15
N SER A 430 -5.08 18.87 25.33
CA SER A 430 -4.08 18.95 26.40
C SER A 430 -3.85 17.56 27.00
N ILE A 431 -2.62 17.09 26.93
CA ILE A 431 -2.18 15.84 27.57
C ILE A 431 -1.79 16.21 29.01
N ASP A 432 -2.59 15.76 29.98
CA ASP A 432 -2.24 15.84 31.40
C ASP A 432 -1.26 14.69 31.69
N ILE A 433 0.05 14.99 31.69
CA ILE A 433 1.14 14.01 31.74
C ILE A 433 1.37 13.55 33.20
N THR A 434 0.41 12.89 33.80
CA THR A 434 0.53 12.27 35.15
C THR A 434 0.47 10.73 35.10
N GLY A 435 0.33 10.14 33.92
CA GLY A 435 0.18 8.70 33.69
C GLY A 435 1.50 7.92 33.58
N VAL A 436 1.37 6.61 33.42
CA VAL A 436 2.46 5.70 33.05
C VAL A 436 2.31 5.36 31.57
N TYR A 437 3.35 5.59 30.79
CA TYR A 437 3.37 5.28 29.35
C TYR A 437 4.36 4.15 29.10
N ASN A 438 3.89 3.09 28.47
CA ASN A 438 4.74 2.03 27.95
C ASN A 438 5.02 2.29 26.48
N ILE A 439 6.28 2.26 26.11
CA ILE A 439 6.79 2.59 24.78
C ILE A 439 7.51 1.36 24.28
N SER A 440 7.13 0.89 23.10
CA SER A 440 7.84 -0.16 22.37
C SER A 440 8.31 0.42 21.04
N VAL A 441 9.59 0.28 20.72
CA VAL A 441 10.15 0.82 19.47
C VAL A 441 11.19 -0.12 18.89
N TYR A 442 11.17 -0.26 17.58
CA TYR A 442 12.27 -0.86 16.83
C TYR A 442 12.60 0.01 15.61
N ALA A 443 13.83 -0.08 15.13
CA ALA A 443 14.32 0.66 13.98
C ALA A 443 14.23 -0.21 12.72
N MET A 444 13.91 0.43 11.60
CA MET A 444 13.91 -0.13 10.26
C MET A 444 14.71 0.80 9.35
N ALA A 445 15.53 0.24 8.45
CA ALA A 445 16.17 1.01 7.39
C ALA A 445 16.19 0.17 6.10
N ASP A 446 16.23 0.86 4.97
CA ASP A 446 16.33 0.20 3.67
C ASP A 446 17.60 -0.67 3.60
N GLY A 447 17.44 -1.90 3.14
CA GLY A 447 18.56 -2.85 3.03
C GLY A 447 19.06 -3.41 4.37
N HIS A 448 18.34 -3.22 5.46
CA HIS A 448 18.66 -3.77 6.77
C HIS A 448 17.51 -4.63 7.30
N ASP A 449 17.82 -5.68 8.06
CA ASP A 449 16.83 -6.35 8.90
C ASP A 449 16.42 -5.42 10.05
N ASN A 450 15.18 -5.57 10.54
CA ASN A 450 14.68 -4.76 11.64
C ASN A 450 15.54 -4.98 12.90
N SER A 451 15.74 -3.92 13.68
CA SER A 451 16.42 -4.02 14.96
C SER A 451 15.60 -4.87 15.96
N GLU A 452 16.21 -5.22 17.06
CA GLU A 452 15.45 -5.68 18.24
C GLU A 452 14.52 -4.57 18.74
N THR A 453 13.37 -4.99 19.31
CA THR A 453 12.43 -4.06 19.94
C THR A 453 12.95 -3.63 21.31
N VAL A 454 13.03 -2.33 21.53
CA VAL A 454 13.32 -1.73 22.84
C VAL A 454 12.01 -1.36 23.52
N ASN A 455 11.90 -1.73 24.78
CA ASN A 455 10.77 -1.34 25.64
C ASN A 455 11.23 -0.31 26.67
N ALA A 456 10.43 0.74 26.86
CA ALA A 456 10.65 1.76 27.86
C ALA A 456 9.35 2.07 28.59
N THR A 457 9.46 2.51 29.84
CA THR A 457 8.34 3.01 30.61
C THR A 457 8.66 4.42 31.09
N LEU A 458 7.86 5.40 30.67
CA LEU A 458 7.94 6.78 31.13
C LEU A 458 6.89 7.00 32.22
N CYS A 459 7.29 7.45 33.39
CA CYS A 459 6.41 7.72 34.50
C CYS A 459 6.84 8.97 35.27
N TRP A 460 5.88 9.62 35.95
CA TRP A 460 6.14 10.80 36.78
C TRP A 460 6.22 10.38 38.24
N ILE A 461 7.25 10.85 38.93
CA ILE A 461 7.50 10.59 40.34
C ILE A 461 7.33 11.90 41.07
N GLU A 462 6.36 11.94 42.01
CA GLU A 462 6.22 13.08 42.92
C GLU A 462 7.45 13.21 43.80
N CYS A 463 8.02 14.40 43.86
CA CYS A 463 9.15 14.67 44.74
C CYS A 463 8.64 14.88 46.19
N ASP A 464 8.94 13.95 47.07
CA ASP A 464 8.61 14.04 48.52
C ASP A 464 9.59 15.02 49.22
N CYS A 465 9.70 16.25 48.72
CA CYS A 465 10.59 17.27 49.29
C CYS A 465 9.79 18.30 50.06
N ASP A 466 9.02 17.95 51.06
CA ASP A 466 8.70 18.82 52.22
C ASP A 466 7.69 18.16 53.17
N LYS A 467 8.22 17.33 54.08
CA LYS A 467 7.49 17.07 55.34
C LYS A 467 7.87 18.03 56.47
N ASN A 468 8.68 19.06 56.19
CA ASN A 468 8.96 20.12 57.19
C ASN A 468 8.56 21.48 56.62
N GLY A 469 7.32 21.88 56.91
CA GLY A 469 6.66 23.07 56.47
C GLY A 469 7.48 24.34 56.56
N THR A 470 7.57 25.06 55.48
CA THR A 470 7.37 26.50 55.33
C THR A 470 7.67 26.86 53.87
N GLY A 471 6.62 27.12 53.12
CA GLY A 471 6.73 27.72 51.77
C GLY A 471 6.34 26.77 50.63
N VAL A 472 5.21 27.04 50.04
CA VAL A 472 4.69 26.42 48.82
C VAL A 472 5.66 26.68 47.69
N ILE A 473 6.47 25.67 47.33
CA ILE A 473 7.06 25.57 45.98
C ILE A 473 6.41 24.33 45.38
N ASP A 474 5.50 24.56 44.45
CA ASP A 474 4.95 23.53 43.55
C ASP A 474 6.12 23.02 42.71
N ILE A 475 6.82 21.98 43.15
CA ILE A 475 7.84 21.30 42.30
C ILE A 475 7.03 20.31 41.45
N PRO A 476 6.98 20.54 40.12
CA PRO A 476 6.24 19.65 39.25
C PRO A 476 6.84 18.22 39.32
N ALA A 477 5.98 17.22 39.29
CA ALA A 477 6.36 15.81 39.25
C ALA A 477 7.44 15.60 38.16
N THR A 478 8.54 14.93 38.52
CA THR A 478 9.65 14.74 37.61
C THR A 478 9.56 13.38 36.92
N ALA A 479 9.72 13.36 35.62
CA ALA A 479 9.65 12.13 34.84
C ALA A 479 10.86 11.21 35.10
N ALA A 480 10.59 9.92 35.21
CA ALA A 480 11.59 8.85 35.16
C ALA A 480 11.38 8.02 33.90
N LEU A 481 12.44 7.80 33.13
CA LEU A 481 12.44 6.87 32.02
C LEU A 481 13.09 5.55 32.46
N ILE A 482 12.37 4.46 32.31
CA ILE A 482 12.83 3.11 32.67
C ILE A 482 12.94 2.31 31.40
N THR A 483 14.14 1.87 31.05
CA THR A 483 14.40 1.01 29.89
C THR A 483 14.80 -0.39 30.34
N SER A 484 14.54 -1.40 29.52
CA SER A 484 14.98 -2.76 29.77
C SER A 484 15.72 -3.32 28.54
N SER A 485 16.86 -3.97 28.77
CA SER A 485 17.64 -4.63 27.73
C SER A 485 18.43 -5.79 28.35
N ASN A 486 18.40 -6.95 27.69
CA ASN A 486 19.17 -8.15 28.08
C ASN A 486 19.04 -8.52 29.57
N GLY A 487 17.81 -8.47 30.12
CA GLY A 487 17.55 -8.80 31.52
C GLY A 487 18.06 -7.76 32.53
N THR A 488 18.43 -6.57 32.05
CA THR A 488 18.86 -5.44 32.89
C THR A 488 17.86 -4.31 32.76
N VAL A 489 17.48 -3.71 33.89
CA VAL A 489 16.63 -2.50 33.94
C VAL A 489 17.49 -1.31 34.28
N THR A 490 17.39 -0.26 33.47
CA THR A 490 18.07 1.03 33.68
C THR A 490 17.01 2.10 33.94
N ILE A 491 17.17 2.84 35.01
CA ILE A 491 16.28 3.92 35.46
C ILE A 491 17.04 5.24 35.31
N ASN A 492 16.54 6.12 34.45
CA ASN A 492 17.04 7.49 34.31
C ASN A 492 16.11 8.44 35.05
N TYR A 493 16.64 9.10 36.09
CA TYR A 493 15.90 10.03 36.94
C TYR A 493 16.84 11.15 37.41
N PRO A 494 16.48 12.41 37.27
CA PRO A 494 17.43 13.52 37.41
C PRO A 494 17.92 13.79 38.84
N PHE A 495 17.35 13.12 39.85
CA PHE A 495 17.76 13.35 41.25
C PHE A 495 18.51 12.14 41.82
N ASN A 496 19.69 12.41 42.40
CA ASN A 496 20.52 11.42 43.04
C ASN A 496 20.01 11.00 44.45
N GLY A 497 20.47 9.83 44.91
CA GLY A 497 20.26 9.37 46.28
C GLY A 497 18.94 8.67 46.54
N LYS A 498 18.05 8.55 45.55
CA LYS A 498 16.82 7.73 45.71
C LYS A 498 17.15 6.25 45.54
N SER A 499 16.62 5.43 46.43
CA SER A 499 16.68 3.97 46.34
C SER A 499 15.67 3.45 45.34
N VAL A 500 16.10 2.52 44.52
CA VAL A 500 15.28 1.80 43.56
C VAL A 500 15.31 0.31 43.87
N ALA A 501 14.17 -0.36 43.80
CA ALA A 501 14.06 -1.80 43.97
C ALA A 501 13.27 -2.45 42.83
N ALA A 502 13.73 -3.60 42.36
CA ALA A 502 13.01 -4.41 41.37
C ALA A 502 12.45 -5.67 42.04
N TYR A 503 11.21 -6.00 41.69
CA TYR A 503 10.49 -7.19 42.19
C TYR A 503 9.95 -8.00 41.00
N THR A 504 9.80 -9.31 41.18
CA THR A 504 9.02 -10.12 40.26
C THR A 504 7.54 -9.73 40.27
N ALA A 505 6.75 -10.13 39.28
CA ALA A 505 5.30 -9.95 39.28
C ALA A 505 4.61 -10.57 40.52
N GLY A 506 5.21 -11.58 41.15
CA GLY A 506 4.74 -12.20 42.38
C GLY A 506 5.20 -11.51 43.66
N GLY A 507 5.91 -10.36 43.56
CA GLY A 507 6.35 -9.56 44.70
C GLY A 507 7.67 -9.96 45.35
N ALA A 508 8.41 -10.96 44.80
CA ALA A 508 9.74 -11.31 45.29
C ALA A 508 10.77 -10.25 44.87
N LEU A 509 11.58 -9.78 45.83
CA LEU A 509 12.66 -8.82 45.56
C LEU A 509 13.73 -9.47 44.64
N ILE A 510 14.04 -8.78 43.54
CA ILE A 510 15.09 -9.16 42.59
C ILE A 510 16.41 -8.47 42.93
N GLY A 511 16.36 -7.17 43.19
CA GLY A 511 17.55 -6.37 43.48
C GLY A 511 17.23 -4.93 43.84
N THR A 512 18.24 -4.22 44.34
CA THR A 512 18.16 -2.79 44.70
C THR A 512 19.35 -2.05 44.14
N ALA A 513 19.17 -0.77 43.84
CA ALA A 513 20.23 0.16 43.45
C ALA A 513 19.92 1.56 43.99
N SER A 514 20.93 2.43 44.05
CA SER A 514 20.72 3.86 44.30
C SER A 514 20.95 4.65 43.01
N ILE A 515 20.18 5.72 42.82
CA ILE A 515 20.37 6.61 41.67
C ILE A 515 21.60 7.46 41.93
N GLU A 516 22.60 7.28 41.10
CA GLU A 516 23.88 8.05 41.09
C GLU A 516 24.06 8.67 39.71
N ASN A 517 24.43 9.94 39.65
CA ASN A 517 24.58 10.68 38.39
C ASN A 517 23.33 10.57 37.47
N GLY A 518 22.14 10.57 38.07
CA GLY A 518 20.90 10.49 37.32
C GLY A 518 20.48 9.09 36.84
N THR A 519 21.25 8.04 37.19
CA THR A 519 20.99 6.68 36.67
C THR A 519 21.09 5.61 37.76
N ALA A 520 20.24 4.60 37.70
CA ALA A 520 20.38 3.35 38.45
C ALA A 520 20.19 2.16 37.53
N THR A 521 20.95 1.07 37.76
CA THR A 521 20.86 -0.16 36.95
C THR A 521 20.69 -1.36 37.85
N ILE A 522 19.72 -2.23 37.51
CA ILE A 522 19.44 -3.49 38.23
C ILE A 522 19.43 -4.63 37.24
N ALA A 523 20.34 -5.62 37.44
CA ALA A 523 20.27 -6.88 36.73
C ALA A 523 19.11 -7.71 37.28
N THR A 524 18.11 -8.01 36.46
CA THR A 524 16.89 -8.72 36.91
C THR A 524 17.02 -10.22 36.80
N GLY A 525 17.85 -10.73 35.88
CA GLY A 525 17.92 -12.15 35.57
C GLY A 525 16.65 -12.72 34.95
N LEU A 526 15.67 -11.87 34.60
CA LEU A 526 14.41 -12.28 34.00
C LEU A 526 14.57 -12.40 32.46
N SER A 527 13.83 -13.31 31.86
CA SER A 527 13.81 -13.49 30.42
C SER A 527 13.01 -12.39 29.71
N LYS A 528 13.33 -12.12 28.43
CA LYS A 528 12.62 -11.19 27.56
C LYS A 528 11.11 -11.47 27.60
N GLY A 529 10.29 -10.42 27.74
CA GLY A 529 8.83 -10.47 27.87
C GLY A 529 8.33 -10.75 29.30
N ALA A 530 9.19 -11.02 30.26
CA ALA A 530 8.80 -11.14 31.67
C ALA A 530 8.42 -9.77 32.25
N VAL A 531 7.62 -9.77 33.31
CA VAL A 531 7.17 -8.57 33.99
C VAL A 531 7.96 -8.37 35.29
N ALA A 532 8.53 -7.17 35.45
CA ALA A 532 9.08 -6.70 36.73
C ALA A 532 8.26 -5.54 37.28
N ILE A 533 8.27 -5.37 38.60
CA ILE A 533 7.73 -4.18 39.30
C ILE A 533 8.93 -3.37 39.79
N ILE A 534 9.08 -2.17 39.30
CA ILE A 534 10.15 -1.25 39.71
C ILE A 534 9.55 -0.26 40.71
N LYS A 535 10.13 -0.21 41.92
CA LYS A 535 9.77 0.72 42.96
C LYS A 535 10.84 1.83 43.07
N ILE A 536 10.38 3.09 42.96
CA ILE A 536 11.21 4.28 43.12
C ILE A 536 10.57 5.16 44.19
N GLY A 537 11.15 5.23 45.38
CA GLY A 537 10.48 5.85 46.54
C GLY A 537 9.19 5.13 46.88
N GLU A 538 8.07 5.85 46.95
CA GLU A 538 6.74 5.32 47.21
C GLU A 538 6.03 4.77 45.96
N LYS A 539 6.48 5.10 44.76
CA LYS A 539 5.84 4.75 43.48
C LYS A 539 6.33 3.40 42.96
N SER A 540 5.38 2.58 42.50
CA SER A 540 5.65 1.31 41.86
C SER A 540 5.18 1.33 40.39
N VAL A 541 5.99 0.86 39.46
CA VAL A 541 5.73 0.85 38.03
C VAL A 541 5.94 -0.55 37.48
N LYS A 542 5.03 -1.02 36.64
CA LYS A 542 5.15 -2.29 35.93
C LYS A 542 5.98 -2.09 34.67
N VAL A 543 6.98 -2.91 34.47
CA VAL A 543 7.92 -2.85 33.33
C VAL A 543 7.98 -4.22 32.66
N ILE A 544 8.05 -4.24 31.34
CA ILE A 544 8.30 -5.46 30.55
C ILE A 544 9.80 -5.55 30.29
N ILE A 545 10.40 -6.72 30.60
CA ILE A 545 11.84 -6.99 30.47
C ILE A 545 12.18 -7.42 29.03
#